data_efd197d1f3dce5b2e7fa8f78a30a3786
#
_entry.id   efd197d1f3dce5b2e7fa8f78a30a3786
#
_cell.length_a   1.000
_cell.length_b   1.000
_cell.length_c   1.000
_cell.angle_alpha   90.00
_cell.angle_beta   90.00
_cell.angle_gamma   90.00
#
_symmetry.space_group_name_H-M   'P 1'
#
loop_
_entity.id
_entity.type
_entity.pdbx_description
1 polymer ?
#
loop_
_entity_poly.entity_id
_entity_poly.type
_entity_poly.pdbx_seq_one_letter_code
_entity_poly.pdbx_strand_id
1 'polypeptide(L)'
;DVYKRQAHPELEFVEKFKVVKKKEINRDKVTLISGGGSGHEPAHAGFVGKGMLDAAVCGDVFASPSQIQVYEAIKATASDKGTLLIIKNYSGDCMNFNNAGARAKEDDDINVDAVFVNDDVAVTDSLYTVGRRGVAGTMFVHKIAGAAAEQGKDLPEVKRIAQKVIDNVASIGFAISSCTPPAKGTPIFELADENMEFGVGIHGEPGVATEKFVTSDELAEKMVARVKDNAVIQLKAGDEIAVIVNGFGGTPLSEIYVLNTSVNK
;
A
#
# COMPACT_ATOMS: atom_id res chain seq x y z
N ASP A 1 -7.42 16.51 -6.89
CA ASP A 1 -8.84 16.22 -6.79
C ASP A 1 -9.57 17.22 -5.90
N VAL A 2 -10.25 18.20 -6.53
CA VAL A 2 -10.91 19.34 -5.85
C VAL A 2 -12.03 18.84 -4.92
N TYR A 3 -12.81 17.86 -5.37
CA TYR A 3 -13.98 17.38 -4.62
C TYR A 3 -13.58 16.56 -3.39
N LYS A 4 -12.55 15.74 -3.48
CA LYS A 4 -12.02 15.01 -2.31
C LYS A 4 -11.53 15.99 -1.24
N ARG A 5 -10.79 17.04 -1.63
CA ARG A 5 -10.35 18.07 -0.71
C ARG A 5 -11.51 18.81 -0.05
N GLN A 6 -12.58 19.09 -0.81
CA GLN A 6 -13.78 19.76 -0.27
C GLN A 6 -14.55 18.86 0.70
N ALA A 7 -14.57 17.56 0.48
CA ALA A 7 -15.18 16.57 1.36
C ALA A 7 -14.38 16.32 2.66
N HIS A 8 -13.09 16.70 2.68
CA HIS A 8 -12.14 16.46 3.78
C HIS A 8 -11.49 17.78 4.24
N PRO A 9 -12.24 18.64 4.95
CA PRO A 9 -11.73 19.95 5.39
C PRO A 9 -10.56 19.87 6.36
N GLU A 10 -10.35 18.72 7.00
CA GLU A 10 -9.24 18.40 7.90
C GLU A 10 -7.92 18.11 7.15
N LEU A 11 -7.98 17.96 5.82
CA LEU A 11 -6.81 17.69 4.97
C LEU A 11 -6.38 18.94 4.21
N GLU A 12 -5.10 18.99 3.90
CA GLU A 12 -4.46 19.97 3.03
C GLU A 12 -3.82 19.29 1.83
N PHE A 13 -3.95 19.89 0.67
CA PHE A 13 -3.27 19.45 -0.55
C PHE A 13 -2.18 20.45 -0.93
N VAL A 14 -0.92 20.01 -0.86
CA VAL A 14 0.23 20.78 -1.33
C VAL A 14 0.40 20.53 -2.83
N GLU A 15 -0.28 21.33 -3.64
CA GLU A 15 -0.47 21.09 -5.07
C GLU A 15 0.86 20.94 -5.83
N LYS A 16 1.81 21.82 -5.58
CA LYS A 16 3.13 21.83 -6.23
C LYS A 16 3.86 20.48 -6.13
N PHE A 17 3.69 19.78 -5.01
CA PHE A 17 4.38 18.53 -4.73
C PHE A 17 3.44 17.32 -4.69
N LYS A 18 2.16 17.52 -5.02
CA LYS A 18 1.13 16.46 -5.01
C LYS A 18 1.07 15.70 -3.67
N VAL A 19 1.18 16.42 -2.57
CA VAL A 19 1.13 15.86 -1.21
C VAL A 19 -0.23 16.14 -0.59
N VAL A 20 -0.88 15.08 -0.11
CA VAL A 20 -2.06 15.18 0.78
C VAL A 20 -1.57 14.99 2.21
N LYS A 21 -1.85 15.92 3.09
CA LYS A 21 -1.46 15.86 4.51
C LYS A 21 -2.58 16.34 5.43
N LYS A 22 -2.48 16.00 6.70
CA LYS A 22 -3.29 16.65 7.73
C LYS A 22 -2.98 18.15 7.76
N LYS A 23 -3.99 18.99 7.93
CA LYS A 23 -3.77 20.43 8.15
C LYS A 23 -2.95 20.68 9.41
N GLU A 24 -3.33 20.01 10.50
CA GLU A 24 -2.66 20.10 11.77
C GLU A 24 -1.77 18.88 11.98
N ILE A 25 -0.47 19.10 12.04
CA ILE A 25 0.52 18.08 12.33
C ILE A 25 0.83 18.10 13.83
N ASN A 26 0.56 16.98 14.50
CA ASN A 26 1.00 16.78 15.87
C ASN A 26 2.51 16.49 15.90
N ARG A 27 3.30 17.44 16.37
CA ARG A 27 4.75 17.36 16.44
C ARG A 27 5.27 16.58 17.64
N ASP A 28 4.39 16.22 18.58
CA ASP A 28 4.73 15.46 19.78
C ASP A 28 4.63 13.93 19.60
N LYS A 29 4.36 13.48 18.39
CA LYS A 29 4.33 12.04 18.02
C LYS A 29 5.15 11.76 16.76
N VAL A 30 5.50 10.50 16.55
CA VAL A 30 6.07 10.04 15.28
C VAL A 30 5.07 10.29 14.15
N THR A 31 5.51 10.93 13.07
CA THR A 31 4.70 11.10 11.86
C THR A 31 4.92 9.96 10.87
N LEU A 32 3.86 9.58 10.17
CA LEU A 32 3.89 8.50 9.19
C LEU A 32 3.62 9.04 7.80
N ILE A 33 4.51 8.71 6.86
CA ILE A 33 4.39 9.09 5.46
C ILE A 33 4.45 7.85 4.60
N SER A 34 3.58 7.79 3.61
CA SER A 34 3.63 6.81 2.54
C SER A 34 3.32 7.47 1.20
N GLY A 35 3.32 6.71 0.14
CA GLY A 35 3.00 7.21 -1.18
C GLY A 35 3.26 6.17 -2.25
N GLY A 36 3.13 6.61 -3.47
CA GLY A 36 3.29 5.77 -4.66
C GLY A 36 2.59 6.40 -5.84
N GLY A 37 2.45 5.67 -6.93
CA GLY A 37 1.70 6.08 -8.10
C GLY A 37 0.24 6.35 -7.77
N SER A 38 -0.37 7.32 -8.45
CA SER A 38 -1.81 7.50 -8.50
C SER A 38 -2.47 6.35 -9.28
N GLY A 39 -3.77 6.08 -9.05
CA GLY A 39 -4.50 4.99 -9.68
C GLY A 39 -4.69 3.77 -8.78
N HIS A 40 -4.23 3.83 -7.54
CA HIS A 40 -4.38 2.78 -6.53
C HIS A 40 -5.37 3.16 -5.42
N GLU A 41 -6.22 4.15 -5.65
CA GLU A 41 -7.13 4.66 -4.63
C GLU A 41 -7.94 3.54 -3.94
N PRO A 42 -8.09 3.63 -2.60
CA PRO A 42 -7.81 4.75 -1.70
C PRO A 42 -6.33 4.95 -1.32
N ALA A 43 -5.42 4.09 -1.73
CA ALA A 43 -4.00 4.22 -1.42
C ALA A 43 -3.35 5.39 -2.19
N HIS A 44 -2.59 6.29 -1.55
CA HIS A 44 -2.40 6.32 -0.09
C HIS A 44 -3.11 7.53 0.53
N ALA A 45 -3.57 8.48 -0.31
CA ALA A 45 -4.21 9.73 0.13
C ALA A 45 -5.48 9.47 0.98
N GLY A 46 -6.26 8.43 0.67
CA GLY A 46 -7.43 8.02 1.44
C GLY A 46 -7.11 7.47 2.83
N PHE A 47 -5.84 7.24 3.15
CA PHE A 47 -5.38 6.75 4.45
C PHE A 47 -4.74 7.84 5.32
N VAL A 48 -4.79 9.10 4.87
CA VAL A 48 -4.35 10.24 5.69
C VAL A 48 -5.43 10.56 6.71
N GLY A 49 -5.10 10.43 7.99
CA GLY A 49 -6.06 10.63 9.06
C GLY A 49 -5.52 10.22 10.44
N LYS A 50 -6.32 10.45 11.47
CA LYS A 50 -5.95 10.10 12.85
C LYS A 50 -5.70 8.60 13.00
N GLY A 51 -4.56 8.23 13.59
CA GLY A 51 -4.17 6.84 13.81
C GLY A 51 -3.78 6.09 12.54
N MET A 52 -3.49 6.80 11.46
CA MET A 52 -2.98 6.29 10.18
C MET A 52 -1.89 7.22 9.65
N LEU A 53 -1.89 7.58 8.35
CA LEU A 53 -0.87 8.45 7.78
C LEU A 53 -1.05 9.92 8.20
N ASP A 54 0.06 10.65 8.35
CA ASP A 54 0.10 12.10 8.47
C ASP A 54 0.22 12.78 7.11
N ALA A 55 0.88 12.14 6.14
CA ALA A 55 0.88 12.56 4.74
C ALA A 55 0.97 11.38 3.77
N ALA A 56 0.47 11.61 2.55
CA ALA A 56 0.63 10.73 1.39
C ALA A 56 1.16 11.51 0.19
N VAL A 57 2.17 10.96 -0.48
CA VAL A 57 2.79 11.55 -1.66
C VAL A 57 2.28 10.85 -2.91
N CYS A 58 1.62 11.61 -3.79
CA CYS A 58 1.00 11.07 -5.00
C CYS A 58 1.93 11.27 -6.21
N GLY A 59 2.38 10.18 -6.81
CA GLY A 59 3.07 10.19 -8.09
C GLY A 59 2.11 10.35 -9.28
N ASP A 60 2.64 10.23 -10.48
CA ASP A 60 1.82 10.09 -11.68
C ASP A 60 1.14 8.70 -11.71
N VAL A 61 0.26 8.46 -12.70
CA VAL A 61 -0.48 7.19 -12.76
C VAL A 61 0.51 6.01 -12.86
N PHE A 62 0.46 5.12 -11.87
CA PHE A 62 1.32 3.94 -11.72
C PHE A 62 2.84 4.23 -11.71
N ALA A 63 3.24 5.46 -11.37
CA ALA A 63 4.64 5.86 -11.28
C ALA A 63 4.98 6.43 -9.91
N SER A 64 6.15 6.06 -9.40
CA SER A 64 6.65 6.55 -8.11
C SER A 64 6.72 8.07 -8.06
N PRO A 65 6.37 8.71 -6.94
CA PRO A 65 6.64 10.13 -6.74
C PRO A 65 8.15 10.37 -6.76
N SER A 66 8.55 11.55 -7.21
CA SER A 66 9.96 11.95 -7.24
C SER A 66 10.51 12.15 -5.82
N GLN A 67 11.84 12.01 -5.70
CA GLN A 67 12.55 12.27 -4.44
C GLN A 67 12.20 13.65 -3.84
N ILE A 68 12.08 14.70 -4.68
CA ILE A 68 11.75 16.05 -4.17
C ILE A 68 10.34 16.15 -3.59
N GLN A 69 9.36 15.45 -4.16
CA GLN A 69 8.00 15.41 -3.63
C GLN A 69 7.97 14.74 -2.26
N VAL A 70 8.67 13.62 -2.10
CA VAL A 70 8.78 12.91 -0.82
C VAL A 70 9.54 13.75 0.22
N TYR A 71 10.64 14.38 -0.17
CA TYR A 71 11.41 15.27 0.70
C TYR A 71 10.58 16.43 1.24
N GLU A 72 9.80 17.09 0.38
CA GLU A 72 8.91 18.18 0.80
C GLU A 72 7.77 17.70 1.71
N ALA A 73 7.28 16.46 1.51
CA ALA A 73 6.31 15.87 2.43
C ALA A 73 6.92 15.64 3.82
N ILE A 74 8.16 15.13 3.89
CA ILE A 74 8.88 14.94 5.16
C ILE A 74 9.01 16.30 5.89
N LYS A 75 9.46 17.34 5.21
CA LYS A 75 9.58 18.68 5.80
C LYS A 75 8.24 19.24 6.29
N ALA A 76 7.19 19.09 5.48
CA ALA A 76 5.86 19.59 5.79
C ALA A 76 5.22 18.92 7.02
N THR A 77 5.67 17.71 7.36
CA THR A 77 5.13 16.92 8.49
C THR A 77 6.15 16.59 9.57
N ALA A 78 7.36 17.13 9.49
CA ALA A 78 8.42 16.88 10.46
C ALA A 78 7.94 17.04 11.91
N SER A 79 8.34 16.13 12.78
CA SER A 79 8.06 16.15 14.20
C SER A 79 9.34 15.94 15.03
N ASP A 80 9.32 16.40 16.28
CA ASP A 80 10.43 16.21 17.22
C ASP A 80 10.64 14.73 17.61
N LYS A 81 9.66 13.88 17.32
CA LYS A 81 9.70 12.44 17.57
C LYS A 81 10.16 11.63 16.36
N GLY A 82 10.38 12.29 15.22
CA GLY A 82 10.83 11.67 13.98
C GLY A 82 9.71 11.24 13.05
N THR A 83 10.09 10.75 11.87
CA THR A 83 9.20 10.37 10.78
C THR A 83 9.49 8.93 10.35
N LEU A 84 8.46 8.12 10.22
CA LEU A 84 8.54 6.78 9.63
C LEU A 84 7.99 6.79 8.20
N LEU A 85 8.81 6.39 7.24
CA LEU A 85 8.40 6.15 5.85
C LEU A 85 7.91 4.71 5.70
N ILE A 86 6.68 4.52 5.23
CA ILE A 86 6.11 3.21 4.92
C ILE A 86 6.08 3.08 3.41
N ILE A 87 6.94 2.24 2.86
CA ILE A 87 7.27 2.17 1.45
C ILE A 87 6.82 0.83 0.90
N LYS A 88 6.04 0.82 -0.18
CA LYS A 88 5.79 -0.42 -0.94
C LYS A 88 7.06 -0.84 -1.66
N ASN A 89 7.35 -2.14 -1.68
CA ASN A 89 8.58 -2.67 -2.27
C ASN A 89 8.54 -2.64 -3.80
N TYR A 90 8.74 -1.45 -4.38
CA TYR A 90 8.99 -1.22 -5.81
C TYR A 90 10.27 -0.40 -5.95
N SER A 91 11.09 -0.72 -6.95
CA SER A 91 12.43 -0.12 -7.09
C SER A 91 12.42 1.41 -7.13
N GLY A 92 11.44 2.00 -7.84
CA GLY A 92 11.28 3.46 -7.90
C GLY A 92 10.91 4.06 -6.54
N ASP A 93 9.94 3.47 -5.84
CA ASP A 93 9.52 3.93 -4.51
C ASP A 93 10.69 3.79 -3.52
N CYS A 94 11.34 2.62 -3.48
CA CYS A 94 12.49 2.38 -2.59
C CYS A 94 13.60 3.40 -2.81
N MET A 95 13.96 3.68 -4.05
CA MET A 95 15.02 4.65 -4.39
C MET A 95 14.61 6.08 -3.99
N ASN A 96 13.43 6.53 -4.42
CA ASN A 96 13.01 7.92 -4.22
C ASN A 96 12.76 8.25 -2.75
N PHE A 97 12.11 7.35 -2.00
CA PHE A 97 11.85 7.56 -0.58
C PHE A 97 13.14 7.50 0.26
N ASN A 98 14.03 6.53 0.00
CA ASN A 98 15.30 6.44 0.71
C ASN A 98 16.17 7.69 0.48
N ASN A 99 16.29 8.14 -0.76
CA ASN A 99 17.07 9.34 -1.09
C ASN A 99 16.46 10.60 -0.44
N ALA A 100 15.12 10.70 -0.41
CA ALA A 100 14.43 11.81 0.28
C ALA A 100 14.67 11.78 1.79
N GLY A 101 14.60 10.59 2.42
CA GLY A 101 14.86 10.41 3.85
C GLY A 101 16.32 10.72 4.22
N ALA A 102 17.29 10.27 3.41
CA ALA A 102 18.69 10.60 3.60
C ALA A 102 18.93 12.12 3.52
N ARG A 103 18.37 12.76 2.50
CA ARG A 103 18.45 14.21 2.33
C ARG A 103 17.85 14.97 3.51
N ALA A 104 16.68 14.57 4.00
CA ALA A 104 16.04 15.22 5.15
C ALA A 104 16.89 15.11 6.43
N LYS A 105 17.63 14.02 6.60
CA LYS A 105 18.60 13.87 7.70
C LYS A 105 19.79 14.80 7.54
N GLU A 106 20.34 14.88 6.33
CA GLU A 106 21.58 15.64 6.04
C GLU A 106 21.34 17.16 6.01
N ASP A 107 20.28 17.60 5.33
CA ASP A 107 20.03 19.03 5.08
C ASP A 107 19.23 19.70 6.19
N ASP A 108 18.30 18.98 6.86
CA ASP A 108 17.32 19.57 7.78
C ASP A 108 17.38 18.95 9.21
N ASP A 109 18.29 18.03 9.48
CA ASP A 109 18.44 17.32 10.79
C ASP A 109 17.14 16.61 11.24
N ILE A 110 16.31 16.16 10.29
CA ILE A 110 15.06 15.45 10.58
C ILE A 110 15.37 13.97 10.80
N ASN A 111 14.96 13.44 11.96
CA ASN A 111 15.09 12.01 12.25
C ASN A 111 14.08 11.20 11.41
N VAL A 112 14.56 10.48 10.40
CA VAL A 112 13.73 9.68 9.48
C VAL A 112 14.16 8.22 9.50
N ASP A 113 13.21 7.31 9.53
CA ASP A 113 13.44 5.88 9.36
C ASP A 113 12.44 5.29 8.34
N ALA A 114 12.67 4.07 7.87
CA ALA A 114 11.85 3.46 6.84
C ALA A 114 11.57 1.98 7.11
N VAL A 115 10.43 1.50 6.57
CA VAL A 115 10.07 0.08 6.44
C VAL A 115 9.57 -0.19 5.03
N PHE A 116 9.77 -1.44 4.55
CA PHE A 116 9.45 -1.85 3.18
C PHE A 116 8.40 -2.95 3.21
N VAL A 117 7.23 -2.67 2.63
CA VAL A 117 6.10 -3.60 2.59
C VAL A 117 6.21 -4.49 1.36
N ASN A 118 6.16 -5.80 1.58
CA ASN A 118 6.36 -6.83 0.57
C ASN A 118 5.40 -8.02 0.76
N ASP A 119 4.13 -7.72 0.96
CA ASP A 119 3.10 -8.66 1.38
C ASP A 119 2.61 -9.63 0.28
N ASP A 120 2.83 -9.33 -1.00
CA ASP A 120 2.35 -10.17 -2.11
C ASP A 120 3.10 -11.51 -2.18
N VAL A 121 2.37 -12.61 -1.95
CA VAL A 121 2.92 -13.97 -1.98
C VAL A 121 2.73 -14.69 -3.32
N ALA A 122 2.20 -13.99 -4.33
CA ALA A 122 2.04 -14.55 -5.67
C ALA A 122 3.39 -14.87 -6.32
N VAL A 123 4.34 -13.93 -6.25
CA VAL A 123 5.65 -14.02 -6.88
C VAL A 123 6.76 -13.66 -5.88
N THR A 124 7.94 -14.26 -6.07
CA THR A 124 9.13 -13.94 -5.27
C THR A 124 9.89 -12.73 -5.80
N ASP A 125 9.86 -12.52 -7.13
CA ASP A 125 10.45 -11.39 -7.84
C ASP A 125 9.52 -10.94 -8.97
N SER A 126 9.55 -9.67 -9.31
CA SER A 126 8.77 -9.11 -10.42
C SER A 126 9.63 -8.19 -11.29
N LEU A 127 9.06 -7.69 -12.39
CA LEU A 127 9.77 -6.77 -13.30
C LEU A 127 10.22 -5.46 -12.64
N TYR A 128 9.54 -5.05 -11.55
CA TYR A 128 9.75 -3.74 -10.90
C TYR A 128 10.21 -3.86 -9.45
N THR A 129 10.48 -5.08 -8.98
CA THR A 129 10.92 -5.32 -7.59
C THR A 129 12.06 -6.32 -7.53
N VAL A 130 12.91 -6.15 -6.54
CA VAL A 130 13.74 -7.23 -6.00
C VAL A 130 13.01 -7.78 -4.79
N GLY A 131 12.62 -9.06 -4.84
CA GLY A 131 11.75 -9.66 -3.84
C GLY A 131 10.25 -9.42 -4.12
N ARG A 132 9.41 -9.74 -3.15
CA ARG A 132 7.95 -9.66 -3.27
C ARG A 132 7.46 -8.21 -3.40
N ARG A 133 6.34 -8.02 -4.09
CA ARG A 133 5.67 -6.73 -4.26
C ARG A 133 4.95 -6.31 -2.97
N GLY A 134 4.84 -4.99 -2.74
CA GLY A 134 3.97 -4.41 -1.72
C GLY A 134 2.61 -4.04 -2.32
N VAL A 135 1.53 -4.55 -1.74
CA VAL A 135 0.16 -4.34 -2.22
C VAL A 135 -0.80 -3.99 -1.07
N ALA A 136 -1.99 -4.55 -1.02
CA ALA A 136 -3.07 -4.17 -0.10
C ALA A 136 -2.73 -4.35 1.41
N GLY A 137 -1.85 -5.28 1.77
CA GLY A 137 -1.38 -5.47 3.15
C GLY A 137 -0.73 -4.24 3.77
N THR A 138 -0.28 -3.31 2.94
CA THR A 138 0.24 -2.00 3.37
C THR A 138 -0.76 -1.24 4.25
N MET A 139 -2.06 -1.41 4.05
CA MET A 139 -3.09 -0.79 4.87
C MET A 139 -3.03 -1.23 6.34
N PHE A 140 -2.73 -2.50 6.61
CA PHE A 140 -2.50 -2.97 7.98
C PHE A 140 -1.29 -2.31 8.63
N VAL A 141 -0.21 -2.11 7.86
CA VAL A 141 0.98 -1.41 8.34
C VAL A 141 0.63 0.03 8.71
N HIS A 142 -0.09 0.75 7.85
CA HIS A 142 -0.56 2.12 8.13
C HIS A 142 -1.40 2.18 9.39
N LYS A 143 -2.36 1.26 9.55
CA LYS A 143 -3.29 1.26 10.68
C LYS A 143 -2.61 0.93 12.00
N ILE A 144 -1.78 -0.09 12.03
CA ILE A 144 -1.17 -0.58 13.27
C ILE A 144 -0.01 0.32 13.71
N ALA A 145 0.86 0.73 12.78
CA ALA A 145 1.94 1.69 13.07
C ALA A 145 1.37 3.07 13.43
N GLY A 146 0.29 3.51 12.75
CA GLY A 146 -0.41 4.75 13.05
C GLY A 146 -1.00 4.76 14.46
N ALA A 147 -1.62 3.66 14.88
CA ALA A 147 -2.13 3.52 16.24
C ALA A 147 -1.00 3.55 17.29
N ALA A 148 0.14 2.92 17.02
CA ALA A 148 1.30 2.95 17.90
C ALA A 148 1.87 4.37 18.04
N ALA A 149 1.96 5.11 16.94
CA ALA A 149 2.38 6.52 16.95
C ALA A 149 1.41 7.41 17.74
N GLU A 150 0.09 7.22 17.57
CA GLU A 150 -0.92 7.97 18.36
C GLU A 150 -0.86 7.65 19.87
N GLN A 151 -0.37 6.47 20.25
CA GLN A 151 -0.11 6.10 21.64
C GLN A 151 1.19 6.71 22.20
N GLY A 152 1.90 7.53 21.42
CA GLY A 152 3.14 8.17 21.85
C GLY A 152 4.36 7.27 21.88
N LYS A 153 4.34 6.13 21.15
CA LYS A 153 5.55 5.29 21.01
C LYS A 153 6.62 6.06 20.23
N ASP A 154 7.89 5.85 20.59
CA ASP A 154 9.03 6.45 19.89
C ASP A 154 9.28 5.81 18.51
N LEU A 155 10.11 6.44 17.69
CA LEU A 155 10.36 6.01 16.32
C LEU A 155 10.92 4.58 16.23
N PRO A 156 11.87 4.12 17.04
CA PRO A 156 12.32 2.73 17.03
C PRO A 156 11.19 1.74 17.32
N GLU A 157 10.31 2.04 18.27
CA GLU A 157 9.22 1.15 18.63
C GLU A 157 8.11 1.14 17.57
N VAL A 158 7.75 2.31 17.00
CA VAL A 158 6.80 2.38 15.88
C VAL A 158 7.33 1.60 14.67
N LYS A 159 8.64 1.73 14.35
CA LYS A 159 9.29 0.96 13.30
C LYS A 159 9.25 -0.54 13.60
N ARG A 160 9.58 -0.95 14.82
CA ARG A 160 9.55 -2.36 15.23
C ARG A 160 8.15 -2.97 15.08
N ILE A 161 7.11 -2.21 15.46
CA ILE A 161 5.71 -2.63 15.31
C ILE A 161 5.34 -2.72 13.82
N ALA A 162 5.69 -1.73 13.01
CA ALA A 162 5.47 -1.76 11.57
C ALA A 162 6.14 -2.97 10.92
N GLN A 163 7.40 -3.26 11.27
CA GLN A 163 8.13 -4.42 10.77
C GLN A 163 7.46 -5.73 11.20
N LYS A 164 7.00 -5.83 12.46
CA LYS A 164 6.25 -7.01 12.91
C LYS A 164 4.98 -7.26 12.08
N VAL A 165 4.27 -6.20 11.66
CA VAL A 165 3.13 -6.36 10.76
C VAL A 165 3.61 -6.89 9.39
N ILE A 166 4.67 -6.31 8.83
CA ILE A 166 5.24 -6.72 7.54
C ILE A 166 5.65 -8.19 7.55
N ASP A 167 6.25 -8.64 8.64
CA ASP A 167 6.70 -10.02 8.81
C ASP A 167 5.53 -11.02 8.98
N ASN A 168 4.31 -10.52 9.22
CA ASN A 168 3.12 -11.34 9.49
C ASN A 168 1.92 -10.98 8.58
N VAL A 169 2.15 -10.35 7.46
CA VAL A 169 1.12 -10.03 6.47
C VAL A 169 1.42 -10.69 5.13
N ALA A 170 0.40 -11.28 4.53
CA ALA A 170 0.46 -11.86 3.19
C ALA A 170 -0.78 -11.47 2.40
N SER A 171 -0.61 -11.28 1.11
CA SER A 171 -1.69 -10.97 0.18
C SER A 171 -1.55 -11.74 -1.12
N ILE A 172 -2.66 -11.87 -1.82
CA ILE A 172 -2.75 -12.45 -3.16
C ILE A 172 -3.85 -11.73 -3.93
N GLY A 173 -3.63 -11.49 -5.21
CA GLY A 173 -4.62 -10.89 -6.10
C GLY A 173 -4.94 -11.75 -7.30
N PHE A 174 -6.05 -11.45 -7.96
CA PHE A 174 -6.38 -11.96 -9.29
C PHE A 174 -7.10 -10.88 -10.09
N ALA A 175 -7.11 -10.99 -11.40
CA ALA A 175 -7.85 -10.11 -12.29
C ALA A 175 -8.60 -10.92 -13.36
N ILE A 176 -9.80 -10.44 -13.70
CA ILE A 176 -10.64 -10.97 -14.79
C ILE A 176 -10.62 -10.06 -16.01
N SER A 177 -10.05 -8.89 -15.86
CA SER A 177 -9.80 -7.92 -16.93
C SER A 177 -8.62 -7.04 -16.58
N SER A 178 -8.03 -6.41 -17.60
CA SER A 178 -6.97 -5.43 -17.41
C SER A 178 -7.54 -4.04 -17.20
N CYS A 179 -6.80 -3.19 -16.49
CA CYS A 179 -7.09 -1.77 -16.47
C CYS A 179 -6.56 -1.07 -17.73
N THR A 180 -7.17 0.08 -18.05
CA THR A 180 -6.74 0.96 -19.15
C THR A 180 -6.20 2.26 -18.58
N PRO A 181 -4.85 2.42 -18.44
CA PRO A 181 -4.27 3.68 -17.97
C PRO A 181 -4.61 4.82 -18.93
N PRO A 182 -5.01 6.01 -18.43
CA PRO A 182 -5.42 7.13 -19.27
C PRO A 182 -4.38 7.54 -20.32
N ALA A 183 -3.10 7.55 -19.96
CA ALA A 183 -2.01 7.92 -20.86
C ALA A 183 -1.76 6.88 -21.97
N LYS A 184 -2.05 5.60 -21.72
CA LYS A 184 -1.90 4.52 -22.70
C LYS A 184 -3.10 4.41 -23.63
N GLY A 185 -4.31 4.64 -23.11
CA GLY A 185 -5.58 4.54 -23.86
C GLY A 185 -5.96 3.12 -24.29
N THR A 186 -5.18 2.11 -23.93
CA THR A 186 -5.42 0.69 -24.22
C THR A 186 -5.15 -0.15 -22.97
N PRO A 187 -5.76 -1.34 -22.85
CA PRO A 187 -5.48 -2.28 -21.76
C PRO A 187 -3.98 -2.57 -21.60
N ILE A 188 -3.54 -2.86 -20.38
CA ILE A 188 -2.14 -3.22 -20.10
C ILE A 188 -1.83 -4.61 -20.66
N PHE A 189 -2.78 -5.53 -20.52
CA PHE A 189 -2.74 -6.88 -21.09
C PHE A 189 -4.13 -7.28 -21.59
N GLU A 190 -4.18 -8.32 -22.43
CA GLU A 190 -5.44 -8.88 -22.91
C GLU A 190 -5.70 -10.24 -22.25
N LEU A 191 -6.94 -10.49 -21.88
CA LEU A 191 -7.41 -11.75 -21.35
C LEU A 191 -8.62 -12.23 -22.16
N ALA A 192 -8.69 -13.51 -22.48
CA ALA A 192 -9.91 -14.07 -23.06
C ALA A 192 -11.05 -14.08 -22.03
N ASP A 193 -12.28 -13.93 -22.50
CA ASP A 193 -13.48 -13.73 -21.65
C ASP A 193 -13.69 -14.81 -20.58
N GLU A 194 -13.19 -16.04 -20.82
CA GLU A 194 -13.30 -17.15 -19.88
C GLU A 194 -12.11 -17.32 -18.94
N ASN A 195 -11.13 -16.41 -18.99
CA ASN A 195 -9.88 -16.55 -18.25
C ASN A 195 -9.77 -15.50 -17.13
N MET A 196 -8.95 -15.84 -16.15
CA MET A 196 -8.48 -14.94 -15.09
C MET A 196 -6.94 -15.00 -15.00
N GLU A 197 -6.33 -13.90 -14.61
CA GLU A 197 -4.89 -13.85 -14.29
C GLU A 197 -4.72 -13.95 -12.78
N PHE A 198 -4.14 -15.05 -12.30
CA PHE A 198 -3.93 -15.31 -10.89
C PHE A 198 -2.57 -14.78 -10.44
N GLY A 199 -2.55 -14.00 -9.36
CA GLY A 199 -1.32 -13.38 -8.84
C GLY A 199 -0.88 -12.13 -9.60
N VAL A 200 -1.79 -11.47 -10.32
CA VAL A 200 -1.51 -10.22 -11.04
C VAL A 200 -1.06 -9.11 -10.10
N GLY A 201 -0.10 -8.29 -10.55
CA GLY A 201 0.35 -7.12 -9.82
C GLY A 201 -0.55 -5.89 -10.01
N ILE A 202 -0.43 -4.91 -9.12
CA ILE A 202 -1.26 -3.69 -9.11
C ILE A 202 -0.99 -2.71 -10.27
N HIS A 203 0.10 -2.90 -11.01
CA HIS A 203 0.39 -2.15 -12.24
C HIS A 203 0.17 -2.99 -13.50
N GLY A 204 -0.51 -4.15 -13.37
CA GLY A 204 -0.70 -5.11 -14.45
C GLY A 204 0.53 -5.98 -14.72
N GLU A 205 1.43 -6.11 -13.76
CA GLU A 205 2.53 -7.08 -13.87
C GLU A 205 1.94 -8.49 -13.95
N PRO A 206 2.52 -9.35 -14.84
CA PRO A 206 2.05 -10.71 -15.00
C PRO A 206 1.96 -11.45 -13.67
N GLY A 207 0.90 -12.25 -13.53
CA GLY A 207 0.72 -13.16 -12.42
C GLY A 207 1.55 -14.45 -12.56
N VAL A 208 1.14 -15.47 -11.84
CA VAL A 208 1.77 -16.79 -11.88
C VAL A 208 1.10 -17.72 -12.90
N ALA A 209 -0.16 -17.47 -13.24
CA ALA A 209 -0.90 -18.29 -14.18
C ALA A 209 -2.11 -17.56 -14.78
N THR A 210 -2.35 -17.78 -16.07
CA THR A 210 -3.63 -17.50 -16.71
C THR A 210 -4.46 -18.79 -16.64
N GLU A 211 -5.60 -18.73 -15.97
CA GLU A 211 -6.47 -19.88 -15.71
C GLU A 211 -7.90 -19.59 -16.18
N LYS A 212 -8.70 -20.65 -16.34
CA LYS A 212 -10.13 -20.49 -16.55
C LYS A 212 -10.84 -19.95 -15.29
N PHE A 213 -11.92 -19.23 -15.53
CA PHE A 213 -12.83 -18.82 -14.46
C PHE A 213 -13.30 -20.01 -13.64
N VAL A 214 -13.32 -19.80 -12.35
CA VAL A 214 -13.86 -20.75 -11.37
C VAL A 214 -14.94 -20.06 -10.54
N THR A 215 -15.66 -20.83 -9.73
CA THR A 215 -16.63 -20.27 -8.78
C THR A 215 -15.93 -19.42 -7.72
N SER A 216 -16.67 -18.55 -7.05
CA SER A 216 -16.13 -17.74 -5.94
C SER A 216 -15.60 -18.60 -4.79
N ASP A 217 -16.23 -19.74 -4.51
CA ASP A 217 -15.78 -20.68 -3.48
C ASP A 217 -14.43 -21.32 -3.87
N GLU A 218 -14.30 -21.84 -5.07
CA GLU A 218 -13.04 -22.42 -5.58
C GLU A 218 -11.92 -21.38 -5.64
N LEU A 219 -12.25 -20.14 -6.02
CA LEU A 219 -11.29 -19.03 -6.04
C LEU A 219 -10.81 -18.69 -4.63
N ALA A 220 -11.73 -18.58 -3.66
CA ALA A 220 -11.40 -18.33 -2.27
C ALA A 220 -10.50 -19.43 -1.69
N GLU A 221 -10.81 -20.71 -1.95
CA GLU A 221 -9.96 -21.84 -1.55
C GLU A 221 -8.54 -21.70 -2.11
N LYS A 222 -8.39 -21.41 -3.41
CA LYS A 222 -7.07 -21.20 -4.06
C LYS A 222 -6.31 -20.03 -3.43
N MET A 223 -6.97 -18.90 -3.22
CA MET A 223 -6.35 -17.70 -2.63
C MET A 223 -5.90 -17.96 -1.20
N VAL A 224 -6.77 -18.53 -0.37
CA VAL A 224 -6.47 -18.86 1.04
C VAL A 224 -5.36 -19.90 1.13
N ALA A 225 -5.39 -20.95 0.30
CA ALA A 225 -4.30 -21.93 0.24
C ALA A 225 -2.97 -21.27 -0.10
N ARG A 226 -2.93 -20.40 -1.11
CA ARG A 226 -1.70 -19.70 -1.50
C ARG A 226 -1.15 -18.81 -0.39
N VAL A 227 -2.04 -18.13 0.37
CA VAL A 227 -1.67 -17.34 1.54
C VAL A 227 -1.18 -18.21 2.69
N LYS A 228 -1.73 -19.40 2.90
CA LYS A 228 -1.30 -20.34 3.95
C LYS A 228 0.01 -21.05 3.62
N ASP A 229 0.20 -21.42 2.35
CA ASP A 229 1.33 -22.25 1.90
C ASP A 229 2.63 -21.45 1.67
N ASN A 230 2.62 -20.14 1.95
CA ASN A 230 3.82 -19.32 1.82
C ASN A 230 4.70 -19.37 3.08
N ALA A 231 5.97 -18.99 2.93
CA ALA A 231 6.93 -18.98 4.03
C ALA A 231 6.81 -17.75 4.97
N VAL A 232 5.91 -16.80 4.68
CA VAL A 232 5.82 -15.53 5.41
C VAL A 232 5.02 -15.68 6.69
N ILE A 233 3.82 -16.29 6.58
CA ILE A 233 2.94 -16.50 7.72
C ILE A 233 2.74 -17.99 7.95
N GLN A 234 2.76 -18.38 9.22
CA GLN A 234 2.51 -19.77 9.62
C GLN A 234 1.27 -19.81 10.50
N LEU A 235 0.12 -20.04 9.88
CA LEU A 235 -1.15 -20.11 10.59
C LEU A 235 -1.36 -21.47 11.25
N LYS A 236 -1.88 -21.42 12.47
CA LYS A 236 -2.26 -22.60 13.26
C LYS A 236 -3.74 -22.51 13.62
N ALA A 237 -4.36 -23.65 13.86
CA ALA A 237 -5.74 -23.68 14.35
C ALA A 237 -5.86 -22.92 15.67
N GLY A 238 -6.79 -21.98 15.74
CA GLY A 238 -7.02 -21.11 16.90
C GLY A 238 -6.32 -19.76 16.83
N ASP A 239 -5.50 -19.49 15.81
CA ASP A 239 -4.94 -18.15 15.61
C ASP A 239 -6.04 -17.15 15.23
N GLU A 240 -5.97 -15.95 15.81
CA GLU A 240 -6.79 -14.83 15.43
C GLU A 240 -6.12 -14.06 14.28
N ILE A 241 -6.86 -13.86 13.19
CA ILE A 241 -6.38 -13.17 12.00
C ILE A 241 -7.29 -12.00 11.61
N ALA A 242 -6.71 -10.97 11.01
CA ALA A 242 -7.46 -9.93 10.33
C ALA A 242 -7.40 -10.17 8.81
N VAL A 243 -8.55 -10.11 8.15
CA VAL A 243 -8.67 -10.34 6.71
C VAL A 243 -9.23 -9.09 6.03
N ILE A 244 -8.67 -8.74 4.87
CA ILE A 244 -9.22 -7.73 3.97
C ILE A 244 -9.52 -8.38 2.64
N VAL A 245 -10.75 -8.21 2.16
CA VAL A 245 -11.14 -8.52 0.79
C VAL A 245 -11.40 -7.20 0.07
N ASN A 246 -10.58 -6.87 -0.93
CA ASN A 246 -10.67 -5.61 -1.66
C ASN A 246 -10.71 -5.82 -3.17
N GLY A 247 -11.22 -4.85 -3.90
CA GLY A 247 -11.15 -4.82 -5.36
C GLY A 247 -9.99 -3.97 -5.87
N PHE A 248 -9.69 -4.09 -7.16
CA PHE A 248 -8.73 -3.25 -7.88
C PHE A 248 -9.38 -2.02 -8.55
N GLY A 249 -10.57 -1.61 -8.09
CA GLY A 249 -11.27 -0.42 -8.55
C GLY A 249 -12.38 -0.69 -9.58
N GLY A 250 -12.28 -1.73 -10.39
CA GLY A 250 -13.30 -2.11 -11.38
C GLY A 250 -14.35 -3.09 -10.87
N THR A 251 -14.10 -3.79 -9.78
CA THR A 251 -15.01 -4.81 -9.24
C THR A 251 -16.14 -4.16 -8.43
N PRO A 252 -17.40 -4.42 -8.77
CA PRO A 252 -18.53 -3.94 -7.98
C PRO A 252 -18.50 -4.46 -6.54
N LEU A 253 -18.98 -3.63 -5.61
CA LEU A 253 -18.98 -3.98 -4.19
C LEU A 253 -19.76 -5.26 -3.88
N SER A 254 -20.83 -5.53 -4.64
CA SER A 254 -21.60 -6.78 -4.53
C SER A 254 -20.77 -8.04 -4.79
N GLU A 255 -19.88 -8.01 -5.77
CA GLU A 255 -18.99 -9.14 -6.10
C GLU A 255 -17.89 -9.31 -5.03
N ILE A 256 -17.39 -8.20 -4.49
CA ILE A 256 -16.46 -8.24 -3.34
C ILE A 256 -17.13 -8.91 -2.13
N TYR A 257 -18.41 -8.65 -1.88
CA TYR A 257 -19.17 -9.31 -0.82
C TYR A 257 -19.35 -10.81 -1.07
N VAL A 258 -19.58 -11.22 -2.33
CA VAL A 258 -19.63 -12.65 -2.69
C VAL A 258 -18.32 -13.34 -2.36
N LEU A 259 -17.19 -12.78 -2.80
CA LEU A 259 -15.86 -13.33 -2.49
C LEU A 259 -15.58 -13.34 -0.98
N ASN A 260 -15.94 -12.27 -0.26
CA ASN A 260 -15.78 -12.21 1.19
C ASN A 260 -16.60 -13.32 1.89
N THR A 261 -17.81 -13.61 1.41
CA THR A 261 -18.63 -14.72 1.93
C THR A 261 -17.93 -16.07 1.74
N SER A 262 -17.32 -16.28 0.57
CA SER A 262 -16.58 -17.53 0.27
C SER A 262 -15.31 -17.66 1.11
N VAL A 263 -14.60 -16.56 1.37
CA VAL A 263 -13.41 -16.55 2.23
C VAL A 263 -13.74 -16.87 3.70
N ASN A 264 -14.95 -16.53 4.15
CA ASN A 264 -15.39 -16.76 5.54
C ASN A 264 -15.95 -18.18 5.78
N LYS A 265 -16.10 -19.03 4.76
CA LYS A 265 -16.48 -20.44 4.89
C LYS A 265 -15.29 -21.29 5.34
#